data_5bab09fe19992a06bba022316b26e283
#
_entry.id   5bab09fe19992a06bba022316b26e283
#
_cell.length_a   1.000
_cell.length_b   1.000
_cell.length_c   1.000
_cell.angle_alpha   90.00
_cell.angle_beta   90.00
_cell.angle_gamma   90.00
#
_symmetry.space_group_name_H-M   'P 1'
#
loop_
_entity.id
_entity.type
_entity.pdbx_description
1 polymer ?
#
loop_
_entity_poly.entity_id
_entity_poly.type
_entity_poly.pdbx_seq_one_letter_code
_entity_poly.pdbx_strand_id
1 'polypeptide(L)'
;MPTQLAKILKFEPVTKKFGKGSKNLPTDSTAFTKGLSKETMKNLTKRFSNPTTEEEYRNRALFFFMSTTGLRAKEIVNSKFSNLLEAPSGEILLRYVKKGGKLAYAVIHRDLLKIIRVYHSKFQISSDYFFHTLIKRNQGNRNHLSKRGLQFIISGWDVKTCEGRNIHCHSLRHTVGIRLLAEAGSIAAQKVLGHSSPTTTSRFYTSPFYDGTKFLRTWD
;
A
#
# COMPACT_ATOMS: atom_id res chain seq x y z
N MET A 1 50.46 5.71 -18.48
CA MET A 1 49.31 5.02 -19.08
C MET A 1 48.06 5.45 -18.33
N PRO A 2 47.04 6.06 -18.94
CA PRO A 2 45.85 6.47 -18.22
C PRO A 2 44.98 5.27 -17.92
N THR A 3 44.70 5.08 -16.64
CA THR A 3 43.80 4.06 -16.11
C THR A 3 42.38 4.32 -16.62
N GLN A 4 41.87 3.48 -17.50
CA GLN A 4 40.46 3.53 -17.92
C GLN A 4 39.58 3.30 -16.68
N LEU A 5 38.87 4.34 -16.26
CA LEU A 5 37.82 4.25 -15.25
C LEU A 5 36.74 3.29 -15.78
N ALA A 6 36.48 2.21 -15.07
CA ALA A 6 35.43 1.27 -15.38
C ALA A 6 34.08 2.00 -15.47
N LYS A 7 33.41 1.87 -16.61
CA LYS A 7 32.11 2.48 -16.86
C LYS A 7 31.07 1.83 -15.94
N ILE A 8 30.58 2.58 -14.94
CA ILE A 8 29.51 2.12 -14.07
C ILE A 8 28.23 2.02 -14.92
N LEU A 9 27.82 0.82 -15.22
CA LEU A 9 26.54 0.57 -15.91
C LEU A 9 25.40 0.80 -14.93
N LYS A 10 24.42 1.63 -15.32
CA LYS A 10 23.16 1.75 -14.58
C LYS A 10 22.42 0.40 -14.65
N PHE A 11 21.98 -0.09 -13.49
CA PHE A 11 21.13 -1.27 -13.43
C PHE A 11 19.78 -0.95 -14.11
N GLU A 12 19.55 -1.48 -15.29
CA GLU A 12 18.27 -1.43 -15.98
C GLU A 12 17.54 -2.76 -15.73
N PRO A 13 16.35 -2.73 -15.14
CA PRO A 13 15.58 -3.95 -14.96
C PRO A 13 15.21 -4.53 -16.33
N VAL A 14 15.58 -5.79 -16.57
CA VAL A 14 15.29 -6.51 -17.82
C VAL A 14 13.76 -6.65 -17.98
N THR A 15 13.17 -5.86 -18.85
CA THR A 15 11.75 -5.97 -19.22
C THR A 15 11.57 -7.06 -20.29
N LYS A 16 11.70 -8.33 -19.91
CA LYS A 16 11.29 -9.43 -20.80
C LYS A 16 9.77 -9.62 -20.71
N LYS A 17 9.07 -9.43 -21.83
CA LYS A 17 7.68 -9.88 -21.98
C LYS A 17 7.69 -11.41 -22.03
N PHE A 18 7.29 -12.07 -20.96
CA PHE A 18 7.10 -13.51 -20.95
C PHE A 18 5.64 -13.85 -21.28
N GLY A 19 5.45 -14.77 -22.24
CA GLY A 19 4.16 -15.34 -22.58
C GLY A 19 3.55 -16.12 -21.39
N LYS A 20 2.22 -16.27 -21.40
CA LYS A 20 1.50 -17.11 -20.42
C LYS A 20 2.05 -18.55 -20.49
N GLY A 21 2.77 -18.98 -19.47
CA GLY A 21 3.13 -20.40 -19.37
C GLY A 21 4.47 -20.77 -18.76
N SER A 22 5.41 -19.86 -18.54
CA SER A 22 6.71 -20.21 -17.95
C SER A 22 6.66 -20.17 -16.41
N LYS A 23 6.50 -21.34 -15.77
CA LYS A 23 6.52 -21.49 -14.30
C LYS A 23 7.93 -21.50 -13.69
N ASN A 24 9.01 -21.53 -14.48
CA ASN A 24 10.35 -21.92 -14.02
C ASN A 24 11.48 -20.94 -14.33
N LEU A 25 11.20 -19.67 -14.65
CA LEU A 25 12.26 -18.67 -14.74
C LEU A 25 12.30 -17.84 -13.46
N PRO A 26 13.48 -17.60 -12.85
CA PRO A 26 13.61 -16.67 -11.74
C PRO A 26 13.15 -15.30 -12.23
N THR A 27 12.00 -14.86 -11.75
CA THR A 27 11.58 -13.49 -11.99
C THR A 27 12.34 -12.60 -11.03
N ASP A 28 13.23 -11.75 -11.54
CA ASP A 28 13.93 -10.70 -10.78
C ASP A 28 12.96 -9.64 -10.20
N SER A 29 11.67 -9.75 -10.49
CA SER A 29 10.67 -8.86 -9.95
C SER A 29 10.35 -9.25 -8.51
N THR A 30 11.17 -8.81 -7.59
CA THR A 30 10.87 -8.87 -6.16
C THR A 30 9.73 -7.89 -5.82
N ALA A 31 9.06 -8.08 -4.69
CA ALA A 31 8.07 -7.12 -4.23
C ALA A 31 8.65 -5.70 -4.05
N PHE A 32 9.98 -5.59 -3.92
CA PHE A 32 10.72 -4.33 -3.86
C PHE A 32 10.45 -3.44 -5.08
N THR A 33 10.50 -4.00 -6.29
CA THR A 33 10.26 -3.23 -7.53
C THR A 33 8.78 -2.96 -7.79
N LYS A 34 7.86 -3.71 -7.16
CA LYS A 34 6.40 -3.56 -7.28
C LYS A 34 5.81 -2.45 -6.43
N GLY A 35 6.59 -1.90 -5.50
CA GLY A 35 6.22 -0.75 -4.68
C GLY A 35 6.34 0.57 -5.43
N LEU A 36 6.04 1.65 -4.72
CA LEU A 36 6.22 3.03 -5.18
C LEU A 36 7.49 3.61 -4.57
N SER A 37 8.13 4.51 -5.31
CA SER A 37 9.29 5.25 -4.81
C SER A 37 8.90 6.23 -3.69
N LYS A 38 9.88 6.64 -2.87
CA LYS A 38 9.67 7.67 -1.83
C LYS A 38 9.17 8.98 -2.45
N GLU A 39 9.68 9.34 -3.63
CA GLU A 39 9.26 10.54 -4.35
C GLU A 39 7.81 10.44 -4.80
N THR A 40 7.41 9.31 -5.42
CA THR A 40 6.02 9.07 -5.81
C THR A 40 5.08 9.17 -4.60
N MET A 41 5.47 8.60 -3.46
CA MET A 41 4.68 8.70 -2.22
C MET A 41 4.55 10.13 -1.70
N LYS A 42 5.63 10.93 -1.76
CA LYS A 42 5.59 12.37 -1.41
C LYS A 42 4.65 13.14 -2.34
N ASN A 43 4.73 12.89 -3.65
CA ASN A 43 3.89 13.55 -4.65
C ASN A 43 2.40 13.20 -4.46
N LEU A 44 2.07 11.93 -4.18
CA LEU A 44 0.71 11.53 -3.85
C LEU A 44 0.22 12.17 -2.54
N THR A 45 1.08 12.25 -1.51
CA THR A 45 0.74 12.93 -0.25
C THR A 45 0.41 14.40 -0.51
N LYS A 46 1.23 15.11 -1.30
CA LYS A 46 0.98 16.50 -1.69
C LYS A 46 -0.30 16.65 -2.51
N ARG A 47 -0.51 15.76 -3.50
CA ARG A 47 -1.70 15.76 -4.37
C ARG A 47 -2.99 15.63 -3.56
N PHE A 48 -2.99 14.79 -2.52
CA PHE A 48 -4.17 14.52 -1.71
C PHE A 48 -4.26 15.39 -0.43
N SER A 49 -3.39 16.37 -0.24
CA SER A 49 -3.39 17.20 0.99
C SER A 49 -4.59 18.13 1.09
N ASN A 50 -5.01 18.74 -0.02
CA ASN A 50 -6.04 19.79 -0.07
C ASN A 50 -7.19 19.40 -1.01
N PRO A 51 -8.06 18.46 -0.63
CA PRO A 51 -9.18 18.03 -1.46
C PRO A 51 -10.27 19.10 -1.52
N THR A 52 -10.89 19.28 -2.68
CA THR A 52 -12.00 20.22 -2.94
C THR A 52 -13.29 19.51 -3.31
N THR A 53 -13.20 18.44 -4.10
CA THR A 53 -14.34 17.65 -4.61
C THR A 53 -14.57 16.40 -3.76
N GLU A 54 -15.77 15.80 -3.86
CA GLU A 54 -16.08 14.53 -3.19
C GLU A 54 -15.09 13.42 -3.59
N GLU A 55 -14.74 13.37 -4.87
CA GLU A 55 -13.77 12.41 -5.38
C GLU A 55 -12.41 12.56 -4.71
N GLU A 56 -11.92 13.77 -4.57
CA GLU A 56 -10.64 14.06 -3.93
C GLU A 56 -10.65 13.74 -2.44
N TYR A 57 -11.75 14.05 -1.72
CA TYR A 57 -11.91 13.65 -0.31
C TYR A 57 -11.89 12.14 -0.14
N ARG A 58 -12.61 11.39 -1.00
CA ARG A 58 -12.58 9.93 -1.04
C ARG A 58 -11.18 9.41 -1.35
N ASN A 59 -10.52 9.95 -2.38
CA ASN A 59 -9.20 9.52 -2.81
C ASN A 59 -8.14 9.82 -1.74
N ARG A 60 -8.23 10.96 -1.04
CA ARG A 60 -7.43 11.26 0.15
C ARG A 60 -7.60 10.20 1.23
N ALA A 61 -8.84 9.90 1.61
CA ALA A 61 -9.13 8.91 2.63
C ALA A 61 -8.61 7.52 2.25
N LEU A 62 -8.79 7.10 0.98
CA LEU A 62 -8.27 5.85 0.45
C LEU A 62 -6.75 5.80 0.47
N PHE A 63 -6.07 6.85 -0.01
CA PHE A 63 -4.62 6.90 -0.06
C PHE A 63 -4.01 6.78 1.34
N PHE A 64 -4.45 7.61 2.29
CA PHE A 64 -3.93 7.56 3.66
C PHE A 64 -4.27 6.23 4.35
N PHE A 65 -5.47 5.70 4.15
CA PHE A 65 -5.85 4.40 4.71
C PHE A 65 -4.96 3.26 4.19
N MET A 66 -4.73 3.21 2.88
CA MET A 66 -3.93 2.17 2.24
C MET A 66 -2.44 2.28 2.58
N SER A 67 -1.90 3.50 2.59
CA SER A 67 -0.47 3.76 2.84
C SER A 67 -0.06 3.60 4.31
N THR A 68 -1.01 3.65 5.25
CA THR A 68 -0.73 3.46 6.68
C THR A 68 -1.07 2.08 7.20
N THR A 69 -2.07 1.40 6.62
CA THR A 69 -2.50 0.08 7.10
C THR A 69 -1.93 -1.08 6.30
N GLY A 70 -1.61 -0.86 5.02
CA GLY A 70 -1.18 -1.92 4.11
C GLY A 70 -2.21 -3.04 3.88
N LEU A 71 -3.49 -2.82 4.18
CA LEU A 71 -4.56 -3.81 4.03
C LEU A 71 -4.76 -4.22 2.55
N ARG A 72 -5.31 -5.42 2.34
CA ARG A 72 -5.65 -5.91 0.99
C ARG A 72 -6.93 -5.27 0.47
N ALA A 73 -7.10 -5.23 -0.85
CA ALA A 73 -8.27 -4.62 -1.50
C ALA A 73 -9.61 -5.10 -0.91
N LYS A 74 -9.76 -6.42 -0.64
CA LYS A 74 -10.98 -6.98 -0.02
C LYS A 74 -11.18 -6.47 1.41
N GLU A 75 -10.10 -6.31 2.16
CA GLU A 75 -10.12 -5.83 3.54
C GLU A 75 -10.48 -4.34 3.58
N ILE A 76 -9.92 -3.54 2.65
CA ILE A 76 -10.19 -2.11 2.51
C ILE A 76 -11.67 -1.83 2.21
N VAL A 77 -12.23 -2.48 1.18
CA VAL A 77 -13.62 -2.22 0.78
C VAL A 77 -14.64 -2.70 1.82
N ASN A 78 -14.27 -3.64 2.68
CA ASN A 78 -15.11 -4.15 3.76
C ASN A 78 -14.88 -3.45 5.11
N SER A 79 -14.06 -2.40 5.17
CA SER A 79 -13.83 -1.62 6.38
C SER A 79 -15.08 -0.85 6.77
N LYS A 80 -15.45 -0.93 8.07
CA LYS A 80 -16.69 -0.36 8.63
C LYS A 80 -16.43 0.34 9.95
N PHE A 81 -17.23 1.35 10.26
CA PHE A 81 -17.18 2.01 11.58
C PHE A 81 -17.58 1.07 12.70
N SER A 82 -18.58 0.18 12.49
CA SER A 82 -18.99 -0.85 13.47
C SER A 82 -17.92 -1.89 13.80
N ASN A 83 -16.86 -1.97 13.00
CA ASN A 83 -15.71 -2.83 13.25
C ASN A 83 -14.56 -2.14 14.00
N LEU A 84 -14.75 -0.88 14.39
CA LEU A 84 -13.78 -0.17 15.22
C LEU A 84 -13.93 -0.58 16.68
N LEU A 85 -12.81 -0.80 17.34
CA LEU A 85 -12.69 -1.15 18.75
C LEU A 85 -11.60 -0.28 19.36
N GLU A 86 -11.72 0.00 20.66
CA GLU A 86 -10.64 0.61 21.43
C GLU A 86 -9.91 -0.47 22.23
N ALA A 87 -8.58 -0.51 22.09
CA ALA A 87 -7.74 -1.39 22.90
C ALA A 87 -7.61 -0.83 24.34
N PRO A 88 -7.32 -1.67 25.33
CA PRO A 88 -7.07 -1.19 26.72
C PRO A 88 -5.97 -0.14 26.83
N SER A 89 -5.01 -0.15 25.91
CA SER A 89 -3.91 0.81 25.78
C SER A 89 -4.27 2.10 25.00
N GLY A 90 -5.54 2.24 24.57
CA GLY A 90 -6.09 3.44 23.94
C GLY A 90 -5.93 3.54 22.43
N GLU A 91 -5.36 2.52 21.77
CA GLU A 91 -5.31 2.46 20.30
C GLU A 91 -6.68 2.14 19.71
N ILE A 92 -6.97 2.74 18.57
CA ILE A 92 -8.15 2.39 17.78
C ILE A 92 -7.78 1.23 16.86
N LEU A 93 -8.51 0.15 16.97
CA LEU A 93 -8.33 -1.07 16.20
C LEU A 93 -9.49 -1.23 15.21
N LEU A 94 -9.16 -1.55 13.96
CA LEU A 94 -10.12 -2.04 12.99
C LEU A 94 -10.07 -3.57 12.95
N ARG A 95 -11.15 -4.22 13.35
CA ARG A 95 -11.34 -5.65 13.20
C ARG A 95 -11.70 -6.00 11.76
N TYR A 96 -11.01 -6.96 11.17
CA TYR A 96 -11.29 -7.41 9.81
C TYR A 96 -11.05 -8.90 9.64
N VAL A 97 -11.60 -9.47 8.56
CA VAL A 97 -11.41 -10.87 8.18
C VAL A 97 -10.36 -10.94 7.08
N LYS A 98 -9.21 -11.56 7.37
CA LYS A 98 -8.16 -11.77 6.37
C LYS A 98 -8.42 -12.98 5.48
N LYS A 99 -7.62 -13.13 4.42
CA LYS A 99 -7.65 -14.32 3.55
C LYS A 99 -7.55 -15.58 4.41
N GLY A 100 -8.47 -16.54 4.19
CA GLY A 100 -8.57 -17.76 4.98
C GLY A 100 -9.53 -17.66 6.17
N GLY A 101 -10.35 -16.61 6.28
CA GLY A 101 -11.45 -16.51 7.27
C GLY A 101 -11.02 -16.12 8.68
N LYS A 102 -9.73 -15.96 8.96
CA LYS A 102 -9.23 -15.64 10.30
C LYS A 102 -9.43 -14.16 10.62
N LEU A 103 -9.89 -13.87 11.83
CA LEU A 103 -9.97 -12.50 12.36
C LEU A 103 -8.58 -11.90 12.55
N ALA A 104 -8.47 -10.60 12.30
CA ALA A 104 -7.26 -9.81 12.50
C ALA A 104 -7.62 -8.37 12.85
N TYR A 105 -6.63 -7.63 13.32
CA TYR A 105 -6.77 -6.25 13.74
C TYR A 105 -5.70 -5.39 13.07
N ALA A 106 -6.09 -4.18 12.68
CA ALA A 106 -5.17 -3.15 12.20
C ALA A 106 -5.31 -1.92 13.08
N VAL A 107 -4.20 -1.32 13.49
CA VAL A 107 -4.23 -0.06 14.23
C VAL A 107 -4.59 1.06 13.27
N ILE A 108 -5.57 1.88 13.66
CA ILE A 108 -6.02 3.06 12.91
C ILE A 108 -5.64 4.31 13.72
N HIS A 109 -4.73 5.11 13.17
CA HIS A 109 -4.36 6.36 13.81
C HIS A 109 -5.55 7.33 13.86
N ARG A 110 -5.67 8.13 14.94
CA ARG A 110 -6.79 9.06 15.13
C ARG A 110 -6.95 10.06 13.99
N ASP A 111 -5.84 10.55 13.42
CA ASP A 111 -5.88 11.47 12.27
C ASP A 111 -6.43 10.81 11.01
N LEU A 112 -6.09 9.54 10.76
CA LEU A 112 -6.67 8.79 9.65
C LEU A 112 -8.18 8.64 9.81
N LEU A 113 -8.65 8.29 11.01
CA LEU A 113 -10.08 8.20 11.29
C LEU A 113 -10.77 9.55 11.13
N LYS A 114 -10.12 10.66 11.52
CA LYS A 114 -10.61 12.02 11.29
C LYS A 114 -10.77 12.32 9.80
N ILE A 115 -9.79 11.95 8.97
CA ILE A 115 -9.87 12.12 7.50
C ILE A 115 -11.10 11.39 6.94
N ILE A 116 -11.34 10.14 7.35
CA ILE A 116 -12.50 9.36 6.89
C ILE A 116 -13.82 9.99 7.39
N ARG A 117 -13.89 10.41 8.64
CA ARG A 117 -15.09 11.07 9.20
C ARG A 117 -15.39 12.40 8.52
N VAL A 118 -14.37 13.21 8.20
CA VAL A 118 -14.53 14.47 7.46
C VAL A 118 -15.10 14.19 6.06
N TYR A 119 -14.62 13.17 5.36
CA TYR A 119 -15.19 12.74 4.09
C TYR A 119 -16.68 12.42 4.23
N HIS A 120 -17.08 11.62 5.22
CA HIS A 120 -18.47 11.26 5.45
C HIS A 120 -19.34 12.47 5.84
N SER A 121 -18.89 13.28 6.80
CA SER A 121 -19.64 14.44 7.29
C SER A 121 -19.86 15.48 6.19
N LYS A 122 -18.82 15.81 5.41
CA LYS A 122 -18.89 16.83 4.36
C LYS A 122 -19.88 16.48 3.25
N PHE A 123 -20.00 15.19 2.91
CA PHE A 123 -20.86 14.72 1.83
C PHE A 123 -22.11 13.97 2.33
N GLN A 124 -22.43 14.11 3.61
CA GLN A 124 -23.64 13.56 4.26
C GLN A 124 -23.81 12.07 3.99
N ILE A 125 -22.71 11.30 4.08
CA ILE A 125 -22.70 9.87 3.83
C ILE A 125 -23.17 9.14 5.10
N SER A 126 -24.42 8.69 5.09
CA SER A 126 -25.01 7.88 6.15
C SER A 126 -24.81 6.40 5.85
N SER A 127 -23.63 5.88 6.15
CA SER A 127 -23.29 4.46 5.92
C SER A 127 -22.22 4.01 6.89
N ASP A 128 -22.27 2.72 7.24
CA ASP A 128 -21.28 2.07 8.08
C ASP A 128 -19.94 1.81 7.35
N TYR A 129 -19.95 1.67 6.02
CA TYR A 129 -18.71 1.44 5.26
C TYR A 129 -17.86 2.71 5.16
N PHE A 130 -16.53 2.57 5.22
CA PHE A 130 -15.61 3.71 5.09
C PHE A 130 -15.62 4.33 3.69
N PHE A 131 -15.80 3.51 2.63
CA PHE A 131 -15.60 3.94 1.25
C PHE A 131 -16.78 3.60 0.35
N HIS A 132 -17.17 4.57 -0.47
CA HIS A 132 -18.33 4.51 -1.35
C HIS A 132 -18.00 4.92 -2.78
N THR A 133 -18.88 4.54 -3.70
CA THR A 133 -18.91 5.12 -5.06
C THR A 133 -19.43 6.55 -4.97
N LEU A 134 -19.05 7.38 -5.93
CA LEU A 134 -19.69 8.67 -6.13
C LEU A 134 -21.15 8.47 -6.60
N ILE A 135 -22.01 9.44 -6.33
CA ILE A 135 -23.37 9.44 -6.87
C ILE A 135 -23.26 9.62 -8.38
N LYS A 136 -23.84 8.70 -9.13
CA LYS A 136 -23.98 8.82 -10.58
C LYS A 136 -25.23 9.61 -10.92
N ARG A 137 -25.18 10.36 -12.03
CA ARG A 137 -26.27 11.23 -12.49
C ARG A 137 -27.64 10.54 -12.53
N ASN A 138 -27.66 9.22 -12.77
CA ASN A 138 -28.89 8.42 -12.91
C ASN A 138 -29.16 7.49 -11.70
N GLN A 139 -28.42 7.58 -10.62
CA GLN A 139 -28.57 6.74 -9.44
C GLN A 139 -28.47 7.60 -8.19
N GLY A 140 -29.59 7.87 -7.54
CA GLY A 140 -29.65 8.71 -6.34
C GLY A 140 -28.91 8.17 -5.12
N ASN A 141 -28.39 6.93 -5.15
CA ASN A 141 -27.78 6.27 -4.02
C ASN A 141 -26.29 5.97 -4.23
N ARG A 142 -25.51 6.11 -3.16
CA ARG A 142 -24.14 5.62 -3.09
C ARG A 142 -24.11 4.13 -2.74
N ASN A 143 -23.33 3.36 -3.47
CA ASN A 143 -23.04 1.98 -3.12
C ASN A 143 -21.70 1.90 -2.37
N HIS A 144 -21.51 0.89 -1.51
CA HIS A 144 -20.19 0.64 -0.96
C HIS A 144 -19.21 0.28 -2.08
N LEU A 145 -17.95 0.61 -1.87
CA LEU A 145 -16.93 0.45 -2.91
C LEU A 145 -16.59 -1.04 -3.11
N SER A 146 -16.69 -1.52 -4.36
CA SER A 146 -16.25 -2.87 -4.72
C SER A 146 -14.74 -2.94 -4.95
N LYS A 147 -14.16 -4.15 -4.93
CA LYS A 147 -12.74 -4.35 -5.26
C LYS A 147 -12.38 -3.84 -6.65
N ARG A 148 -13.27 -4.04 -7.63
CA ARG A 148 -13.07 -3.55 -9.00
C ARG A 148 -13.14 -2.02 -9.05
N GLY A 149 -14.08 -1.41 -8.32
CA GLY A 149 -14.18 0.03 -8.17
C GLY A 149 -12.94 0.64 -7.51
N LEU A 150 -12.45 0.02 -6.44
CA LEU A 150 -11.19 0.44 -5.80
C LEU A 150 -10.01 0.37 -6.78
N GLN A 151 -9.88 -0.72 -7.53
CA GLN A 151 -8.81 -0.85 -8.52
C GLN A 151 -8.91 0.22 -9.61
N PHE A 152 -10.11 0.51 -10.10
CA PHE A 152 -10.36 1.55 -11.09
C PHE A 152 -9.93 2.94 -10.58
N ILE A 153 -10.30 3.28 -9.33
CA ILE A 153 -9.89 4.54 -8.70
C ILE A 153 -8.37 4.66 -8.63
N ILE A 154 -7.70 3.61 -8.14
CA ILE A 154 -6.24 3.61 -7.97
C ILE A 154 -5.53 3.71 -9.33
N SER A 155 -6.01 3.00 -10.35
CA SER A 155 -5.44 3.11 -11.70
C SER A 155 -5.56 4.54 -12.26
N GLY A 156 -6.61 5.27 -11.91
CA GLY A 156 -6.80 6.68 -12.30
C GLY A 156 -5.87 7.68 -11.59
N TRP A 157 -5.08 7.23 -10.62
CA TRP A 157 -4.05 8.10 -10.02
C TRP A 157 -2.86 8.33 -10.94
N ASP A 158 -2.74 7.54 -12.01
CA ASP A 158 -1.75 7.68 -13.09
C ASP A 158 -0.29 7.78 -12.59
N VAL A 159 0.10 6.86 -11.74
CA VAL A 159 1.48 6.73 -11.26
C VAL A 159 2.03 5.35 -11.58
N LYS A 160 3.36 5.25 -11.67
CA LYS A 160 4.07 4.01 -11.95
C LYS A 160 4.73 3.44 -10.70
N THR A 161 4.86 2.12 -10.66
CA THR A 161 5.70 1.40 -9.69
C THR A 161 7.19 1.59 -10.04
N CYS A 162 8.08 1.19 -9.15
CA CYS A 162 9.53 1.22 -9.42
C CYS A 162 9.94 0.39 -10.65
N GLU A 163 9.15 -0.61 -11.05
CA GLU A 163 9.36 -1.39 -12.28
C GLU A 163 8.65 -0.81 -13.51
N GLY A 164 8.11 0.41 -13.43
CA GLY A 164 7.45 1.11 -14.55
C GLY A 164 6.03 0.65 -14.87
N ARG A 165 5.44 -0.28 -14.10
CA ARG A 165 4.05 -0.74 -14.29
C ARG A 165 3.05 0.26 -13.70
N ASN A 166 1.82 0.22 -14.20
CA ASN A 166 0.73 1.01 -13.62
C ASN A 166 0.45 0.60 -12.17
N ILE A 167 0.15 1.59 -11.33
CA ILE A 167 -0.24 1.38 -9.94
C ILE A 167 -1.46 0.45 -9.82
N HIS A 168 -1.47 -0.37 -8.79
CA HIS A 168 -2.62 -1.18 -8.39
C HIS A 168 -2.69 -1.29 -6.86
N CYS A 169 -3.77 -1.86 -6.32
CA CYS A 169 -3.98 -1.94 -4.86
C CYS A 169 -2.79 -2.57 -4.11
N HIS A 170 -2.14 -3.58 -4.68
CA HIS A 170 -0.99 -4.21 -4.04
C HIS A 170 0.28 -3.37 -4.08
N SER A 171 0.40 -2.41 -5.00
CA SER A 171 1.59 -1.53 -5.07
C SER A 171 1.78 -0.73 -3.79
N LEU A 172 0.69 -0.13 -3.26
CA LEU A 172 0.74 0.57 -1.96
C LEU A 172 1.06 -0.38 -0.81
N ARG A 173 0.48 -1.57 -0.81
CA ARG A 173 0.79 -2.58 0.20
C ARG A 173 2.25 -3.05 0.13
N HIS A 174 2.83 -3.20 -1.06
CA HIS A 174 4.25 -3.48 -1.23
C HIS A 174 5.11 -2.35 -0.68
N THR A 175 4.74 -1.09 -0.96
CA THR A 175 5.42 0.09 -0.41
C THR A 175 5.43 0.09 1.12
N VAL A 176 4.27 -0.18 1.74
CA VAL A 176 4.16 -0.31 3.21
C VAL A 176 5.03 -1.45 3.73
N GLY A 177 5.02 -2.60 3.06
CA GLY A 177 5.83 -3.76 3.45
C GLY A 177 7.32 -3.50 3.41
N ILE A 178 7.79 -2.87 2.33
CA ILE A 178 9.20 -2.48 2.16
C ILE A 178 9.63 -1.50 3.25
N ARG A 179 8.81 -0.48 3.50
CA ARG A 179 9.10 0.51 4.53
C ARG A 179 9.14 -0.10 5.93
N LEU A 180 8.14 -0.90 6.30
CA LEU A 180 8.09 -1.57 7.60
C LEU A 180 9.27 -2.53 7.80
N LEU A 181 9.65 -3.27 6.74
CA LEU A 181 10.80 -4.16 6.82
C LEU A 181 12.10 -3.38 7.09
N ALA A 182 12.28 -2.25 6.41
CA ALA A 182 13.48 -1.42 6.54
C ALA A 182 13.55 -0.69 7.90
N GLU A 183 12.40 -0.21 8.42
CA GLU A 183 12.36 0.63 9.63
C GLU A 183 12.12 -0.17 10.91
N ALA A 184 11.37 -1.27 10.84
CA ALA A 184 10.92 -2.03 12.02
C ALA A 184 11.18 -3.55 11.95
N GLY A 185 11.77 -4.03 10.87
CA GLY A 185 12.13 -5.43 10.69
C GLY A 185 10.99 -6.35 10.28
N SER A 186 11.34 -7.63 10.04
CA SER A 186 10.44 -8.62 9.42
C SER A 186 9.25 -9.01 10.31
N ILE A 187 9.43 -9.05 11.62
CA ILE A 187 8.36 -9.41 12.57
C ILE A 187 7.29 -8.34 12.60
N ALA A 188 7.67 -7.06 12.65
CA ALA A 188 6.72 -5.95 12.62
C ALA A 188 5.98 -5.90 11.28
N ALA A 189 6.69 -6.02 10.16
CA ALA A 189 6.09 -6.07 8.83
C ALA A 189 5.14 -7.27 8.68
N GLN A 190 5.48 -8.44 9.22
CA GLN A 190 4.59 -9.61 9.26
C GLN A 190 3.30 -9.32 10.01
N LYS A 191 3.39 -8.76 11.22
CA LYS A 191 2.23 -8.46 12.06
C LYS A 191 1.29 -7.47 11.38
N VAL A 192 1.80 -6.36 10.87
CA VAL A 192 1.01 -5.31 10.21
C VAL A 192 0.37 -5.83 8.92
N LEU A 193 1.12 -6.54 8.09
CA LEU A 193 0.62 -7.08 6.83
C LEU A 193 -0.23 -8.37 7.01
N GLY A 194 -0.25 -8.94 8.21
CA GLY A 194 -1.01 -10.17 8.48
C GLY A 194 -0.51 -11.37 7.67
N HIS A 195 0.82 -11.48 7.45
CA HIS A 195 1.41 -12.66 6.83
C HIS A 195 1.45 -13.82 7.83
N SER A 196 1.31 -15.05 7.32
CA SER A 196 1.32 -16.26 8.16
C SER A 196 2.71 -16.59 8.74
N SER A 197 3.78 -16.07 8.10
CA SER A 197 5.17 -16.35 8.48
C SER A 197 6.06 -15.13 8.21
N PRO A 198 7.07 -14.85 9.07
CA PRO A 198 8.11 -13.85 8.81
C PRO A 198 8.91 -14.15 7.54
N THR A 199 9.12 -15.43 7.23
CA THR A 199 9.78 -15.88 6.00
C THR A 199 9.09 -15.37 4.75
N THR A 200 7.75 -15.35 4.73
CA THR A 200 6.98 -14.78 3.62
C THR A 200 7.30 -13.29 3.47
N THR A 201 7.39 -12.56 4.57
CA THR A 201 7.73 -11.12 4.56
C THR A 201 9.14 -10.91 4.05
N SER A 202 10.12 -11.62 4.58
CA SER A 202 11.52 -11.51 4.16
C SER A 202 11.69 -11.88 2.68
N ARG A 203 11.10 -12.98 2.22
CA ARG A 203 11.21 -13.42 0.83
C ARG A 203 10.69 -12.42 -0.19
N PHE A 204 9.61 -11.70 0.13
CA PHE A 204 8.96 -10.80 -0.82
C PHE A 204 9.38 -9.33 -0.73
N TYR A 205 9.89 -8.89 0.42
CA TYR A 205 10.15 -7.47 0.68
C TYR A 205 11.63 -7.14 0.92
N THR A 206 12.51 -8.14 1.04
CA THR A 206 13.96 -7.91 1.08
C THR A 206 14.47 -7.43 -0.28
N SER A 207 15.39 -6.47 -0.24
CA SER A 207 16.20 -6.12 -1.40
C SER A 207 16.97 -7.37 -1.88
N PRO A 208 17.17 -7.57 -3.19
CA PRO A 208 18.00 -8.65 -3.72
C PRO A 208 19.48 -8.49 -3.35
N PHE A 209 19.86 -7.35 -2.82
CA PHE A 209 21.22 -7.09 -2.29
C PHE A 209 21.10 -6.40 -0.93
N TYR A 210 22.14 -6.55 -0.15
CA TYR A 210 22.31 -5.91 1.16
C TYR A 210 23.62 -5.12 1.16
N ASP A 211 23.55 -3.82 1.44
CA ASP A 211 24.74 -3.02 1.62
C ASP A 211 25.33 -3.26 3.01
N GLY A 212 26.26 -4.19 3.07
CA GLY A 212 27.04 -4.49 4.28
C GLY A 212 28.24 -3.57 4.53
N THR A 213 28.57 -2.71 3.55
CA THR A 213 29.80 -1.89 3.62
C THR A 213 29.83 -0.98 4.82
N LYS A 214 28.69 -0.45 5.26
CA LYS A 214 28.57 0.37 6.47
C LYS A 214 28.90 -0.36 7.78
N PHE A 215 28.85 -1.70 7.79
CA PHE A 215 29.23 -2.54 8.93
C PHE A 215 30.62 -3.14 8.79
N LEU A 216 31.21 -3.09 7.58
CA LEU A 216 32.48 -3.75 7.25
C LEU A 216 33.59 -2.75 6.92
N ARG A 217 33.37 -1.46 7.17
CA ARG A 217 34.35 -0.40 6.88
C ARG A 217 35.56 -0.41 7.78
N THR A 218 35.39 -0.86 9.01
CA THR A 218 36.46 -0.93 10.02
C THR A 218 36.46 -2.32 10.65
N TRP A 219 37.67 -2.83 10.91
CA TRP A 219 37.90 -4.11 11.57
C TRP A 219 38.59 -3.88 12.93
N ASP A 220 38.39 -2.70 13.51
CA ASP A 220 38.97 -2.28 14.80
C ASP A 220 38.15 -2.84 15.96
#